data_9ae3145949625153add1b9dd761a632a
#
_entry.id   9ae3145949625153add1b9dd761a632a
#
_cell.length_a   1.000
_cell.length_b   1.000
_cell.length_c   1.000
_cell.angle_alpha   90.00
_cell.angle_beta   90.00
_cell.angle_gamma   90.00
#
_symmetry.space_group_name_H-M   'P 1'
#
loop_
_entity.id
_entity.type
_entity.pdbx_description
1 polymer ?
#
loop_
_entity_poly.entity_id
_entity_poly.type
_entity_poly.pdbx_seq_one_letter_code
_entity_poly.pdbx_strand_id
1 'polypeptide(L)'
;MKALRWESPLARLLGSWAFWLLLLALSLVRVVEVDTGQERAYRLLLPFQEIRVEFLNSVTGRPVLLEFRPLFRFQGFRAYTDPETEAYYTGGTYPWNQALAKERRRALLYCSELGLAVRVGGRWFRAEGGCLGLRLLYP
;
A
#
# COMPACT_ATOMS: atom_id res chain seq x y z
N MET A 1 13.35 56.97 -13.62
CA MET A 1 13.14 55.63 -14.20
C MET A 1 12.82 54.68 -13.12
N LYS A 2 11.61 54.14 -13.08
CA LYS A 2 11.27 53.03 -12.19
C LYS A 2 11.87 51.77 -12.80
N ALA A 3 12.83 51.15 -12.14
CA ALA A 3 13.33 49.86 -12.54
C ALA A 3 12.20 48.84 -12.43
N LEU A 4 11.78 48.27 -13.55
CA LEU A 4 10.89 47.14 -13.60
C LEU A 4 11.56 45.93 -12.96
N ARG A 5 11.22 45.67 -11.72
CA ARG A 5 11.68 44.48 -11.03
C ARG A 5 10.94 43.29 -11.61
N TRP A 6 11.59 42.57 -12.49
CA TRP A 6 11.11 41.30 -12.99
C TRP A 6 11.22 40.25 -11.85
N GLU A 7 10.22 40.22 -11.00
CA GLU A 7 10.11 39.09 -10.11
C GLU A 7 9.64 37.89 -10.95
N SER A 8 10.51 36.90 -11.05
CA SER A 8 10.13 35.66 -11.75
C SER A 8 8.90 35.05 -11.09
N PRO A 9 7.95 34.50 -11.86
CA PRO A 9 6.77 33.83 -11.29
C PRO A 9 7.16 32.68 -10.34
N LEU A 10 8.34 32.09 -10.53
CA LEU A 10 8.90 31.09 -9.63
C LEU A 10 9.25 31.66 -8.26
N ALA A 11 9.80 32.89 -8.18
CA ALA A 11 10.12 33.52 -6.90
C ALA A 11 8.85 33.82 -6.07
N ARG A 12 7.76 34.18 -6.73
CA ARG A 12 6.46 34.36 -6.06
C ARG A 12 5.88 33.06 -5.54
N LEU A 13 6.01 31.96 -6.29
CA LEU A 13 5.57 30.64 -5.87
C LEU A 13 6.38 30.15 -4.67
N LEU A 14 7.69 30.29 -4.67
CA LEU A 14 8.57 29.87 -3.56
C LEU A 14 8.31 30.63 -2.26
N GLY A 15 7.91 31.91 -2.34
CA GLY A 15 7.57 32.74 -1.18
C GLY A 15 6.13 32.57 -0.70
N SER A 16 5.28 31.81 -1.41
CA SER A 16 3.89 31.63 -1.07
C SER A 16 3.69 30.48 -0.09
N TRP A 17 2.90 30.71 0.97
CA TRP A 17 2.48 29.64 1.87
C TRP A 17 1.67 28.55 1.15
N ALA A 18 0.92 28.89 0.09
CA ALA A 18 0.18 27.95 -0.73
C ALA A 18 1.10 26.95 -1.46
N PHE A 19 2.27 27.40 -1.92
CA PHE A 19 3.28 26.54 -2.52
C PHE A 19 3.80 25.50 -1.52
N TRP A 20 4.09 25.90 -0.29
CA TRP A 20 4.56 24.98 0.74
C TRP A 20 3.50 24.00 1.17
N LEU A 21 2.22 24.42 1.24
CA LEU A 21 1.11 23.52 1.48
C LEU A 21 0.94 22.50 0.35
N LEU A 22 1.12 22.92 -0.90
CA LEU A 22 1.08 22.01 -2.06
C LEU A 22 2.20 20.98 -1.98
N LEU A 23 3.44 21.40 -1.66
CA LEU A 23 4.55 20.47 -1.47
C LEU A 23 4.28 19.47 -0.34
N LEU A 24 3.72 19.94 0.77
CA LEU A 24 3.34 19.08 1.89
C LEU A 24 2.27 18.07 1.44
N ALA A 25 1.25 18.52 0.74
CA ALA A 25 0.20 17.66 0.22
C ALA A 25 0.76 16.60 -0.73
N LEU A 26 1.64 16.99 -1.66
CA LEU A 26 2.30 16.07 -2.57
C LEU A 26 3.19 15.06 -1.84
N SER A 27 3.84 15.45 -0.74
CA SER A 27 4.65 14.55 0.06
C SER A 27 3.82 13.53 0.85
N LEU A 28 2.55 13.85 1.14
CA LEU A 28 1.62 12.98 1.88
C LEU A 28 0.79 12.07 0.97
N VAL A 29 0.74 12.35 -0.33
CA VAL A 29 -0.01 11.51 -1.29
C VAL A 29 0.80 10.28 -1.66
N ARG A 30 0.13 9.14 -1.74
CA ARG A 30 0.67 7.86 -2.22
C ARG A 30 -0.17 7.35 -3.37
N VAL A 31 0.49 6.85 -4.41
CA VAL A 31 -0.18 6.25 -5.56
C VAL A 31 0.12 4.77 -5.57
N VAL A 32 -0.93 3.97 -5.50
CA VAL A 32 -0.85 2.51 -5.48
C VAL A 32 -1.55 1.96 -6.72
N GLU A 33 -0.84 1.13 -7.47
CA GLU A 33 -1.39 0.36 -8.57
C GLU A 33 -1.91 -0.97 -8.04
N VAL A 34 -3.14 -1.31 -8.41
CA VAL A 34 -3.76 -2.60 -8.11
C VAL A 34 -3.99 -3.34 -9.42
N ASP A 35 -3.40 -4.51 -9.55
CA ASP A 35 -3.55 -5.38 -10.73
C ASP A 35 -4.18 -6.71 -10.31
N THR A 36 -5.43 -6.92 -10.72
CA THR A 36 -6.18 -8.15 -10.41
C THR A 36 -6.03 -9.22 -11.49
N GLY A 37 -5.24 -8.94 -12.53
CA GLY A 37 -5.17 -9.79 -13.73
C GLY A 37 -6.29 -9.52 -14.73
N GLN A 38 -7.41 -8.98 -14.30
CA GLN A 38 -8.57 -8.63 -15.13
C GLN A 38 -8.70 -7.11 -15.30
N GLU A 39 -8.36 -6.36 -14.27
CA GLU A 39 -8.34 -4.90 -14.30
C GLU A 39 -7.06 -4.36 -13.67
N ARG A 40 -6.69 -3.16 -14.07
CA ARG A 40 -5.62 -2.41 -13.46
C ARG A 40 -6.17 -1.06 -13.01
N ALA A 41 -6.03 -0.77 -11.73
CA ALA A 41 -6.56 0.44 -11.13
C ALA A 41 -5.47 1.18 -10.36
N TYR A 42 -5.65 2.50 -10.23
CA TYR A 42 -4.74 3.35 -9.48
C TYR A 42 -5.51 4.02 -8.36
N ARG A 43 -4.95 3.98 -7.15
CA ARG A 43 -5.59 4.56 -5.97
C ARG A 43 -4.67 5.57 -5.31
N LEU A 44 -5.27 6.68 -4.89
CA LEU A 44 -4.59 7.69 -4.08
C LEU A 44 -4.84 7.40 -2.61
N LEU A 45 -3.77 7.36 -1.84
CA LEU A 45 -3.80 7.09 -0.41
C LEU A 45 -2.98 8.11 0.36
N LEU A 46 -3.28 8.23 1.64
CA LEU A 46 -2.42 8.87 2.62
C LEU A 46 -1.50 7.83 3.26
N PRO A 47 -0.32 8.22 3.77
CA PRO A 47 0.66 7.25 4.28
C PRO A 47 0.18 6.43 5.47
N PHE A 48 -0.79 6.93 6.23
CA PHE A 48 -1.34 6.25 7.40
C PHE A 48 -2.56 5.38 7.10
N GLN A 49 -3.09 5.41 5.87
CA GLN A 49 -4.21 4.56 5.49
C GLN A 49 -3.75 3.13 5.31
N GLU A 50 -4.48 2.20 5.93
CA GLU A 50 -4.16 0.80 5.85
C GLU A 50 -4.70 0.16 4.58
N ILE A 51 -3.88 -0.71 3.99
CA ILE A 51 -4.28 -1.63 2.94
C ILE A 51 -4.54 -2.98 3.59
N ARG A 52 -5.65 -3.62 3.25
CA ARG A 52 -6.05 -4.93 3.75
C ARG A 52 -6.06 -5.95 2.63
N VAL A 53 -5.43 -7.07 2.87
CA VAL A 53 -5.48 -8.23 1.98
C VAL A 53 -6.15 -9.37 2.74
N GLU A 54 -7.21 -9.92 2.18
CA GLU A 54 -7.95 -11.05 2.74
C GLU A 54 -7.91 -12.23 1.78
N PHE A 55 -7.54 -13.37 2.28
CA PHE A 55 -7.56 -14.61 1.49
C PHE A 55 -7.75 -15.82 2.40
N LEU A 56 -8.15 -16.93 1.81
CA LEU A 56 -8.22 -18.21 2.50
C LEU A 56 -6.93 -18.99 2.23
N ASN A 57 -6.36 -19.57 3.27
CA ASN A 57 -5.25 -20.49 3.11
C ASN A 57 -5.77 -21.78 2.46
N SER A 58 -5.17 -22.20 1.36
CA SER A 58 -5.63 -23.37 0.60
C SER A 58 -5.43 -24.70 1.33
N VAL A 59 -4.53 -24.76 2.30
CA VAL A 59 -4.24 -25.95 3.09
C VAL A 59 -5.17 -26.09 4.29
N THR A 60 -5.28 -25.01 5.09
CA THR A 60 -6.11 -25.02 6.30
C THR A 60 -7.56 -24.64 6.03
N GLY A 61 -7.86 -23.99 4.91
CA GLY A 61 -9.18 -23.45 4.58
C GLY A 61 -9.59 -22.25 5.43
N ARG A 62 -8.67 -21.69 6.22
CA ARG A 62 -8.95 -20.61 7.17
C ARG A 62 -8.54 -19.25 6.65
N PRO A 63 -9.23 -18.18 7.09
CA PRO A 63 -8.95 -16.84 6.61
C PRO A 63 -7.63 -16.30 7.15
N VAL A 64 -6.95 -15.56 6.29
CA VAL A 64 -5.77 -14.77 6.62
C VAL A 64 -6.06 -13.32 6.25
N LEU A 65 -5.84 -12.42 7.18
CA LEU A 65 -5.93 -10.98 6.98
C LEU A 65 -4.55 -10.38 7.13
N LEU A 66 -4.09 -9.68 6.11
CA LEU A 66 -2.84 -8.90 6.16
C LEU A 66 -3.19 -7.42 6.11
N GLU A 67 -2.54 -6.64 6.96
CA GLU A 67 -2.65 -5.19 6.97
C GLU A 67 -1.26 -4.57 6.84
N PHE A 68 -1.16 -3.48 6.08
CA PHE A 68 0.07 -2.72 5.92
C PHE A 68 -0.23 -1.31 5.44
N ARG A 69 0.79 -0.46 5.41
CA ARG A 69 0.67 0.96 5.05
C ARG A 69 1.62 1.34 3.93
N PRO A 70 1.17 2.25 3.04
CA PRO A 70 2.02 2.75 1.95
C PRO A 70 2.84 3.96 2.42
N LEU A 71 3.88 3.74 3.21
CA LEU A 71 4.82 4.80 3.59
C LEU A 71 5.77 5.11 2.41
N PHE A 72 7.07 5.02 2.55
CA PHE A 72 8.00 5.05 1.41
C PHE A 72 8.08 3.71 0.68
N ARG A 73 7.69 2.66 1.37
CA ARG A 73 7.45 1.31 0.86
C ARG A 73 6.21 0.78 1.56
N PHE A 74 5.66 -0.31 1.06
CA PHE A 74 4.70 -1.05 1.85
C PHE A 74 5.42 -1.59 3.08
N GLN A 75 4.96 -1.21 4.25
CA GLN A 75 5.57 -1.57 5.53
C GLN A 75 4.52 -1.59 6.64
N GLY A 76 4.92 -1.98 7.85
CA GLY A 76 4.01 -2.14 8.96
C GLY A 76 3.10 -3.36 8.81
N PHE A 77 3.60 -4.41 8.18
CA PHE A 77 2.83 -5.63 7.93
C PHE A 77 2.42 -6.31 9.23
N ARG A 78 1.13 -6.67 9.29
CA ARG A 78 0.55 -7.47 10.37
C ARG A 78 -0.37 -8.52 9.77
N ALA A 79 -0.29 -9.73 10.30
CA ALA A 79 -1.15 -10.84 9.92
C ALA A 79 -2.08 -11.20 11.07
N TYR A 80 -3.33 -11.47 10.73
CA TYR A 80 -4.34 -11.96 11.64
C TYR A 80 -4.86 -13.28 11.11
N THR A 81 -4.57 -14.35 11.83
CA THR A 81 -5.01 -15.70 11.49
C THR A 81 -4.92 -16.59 12.73
N ASP A 82 -5.38 -17.83 12.62
CA ASP A 82 -5.26 -18.80 13.69
C ASP A 82 -3.85 -19.39 13.80
N PRO A 83 -3.47 -19.97 14.96
CA PRO A 83 -2.11 -20.48 15.17
C PRO A 83 -1.70 -21.59 14.20
N GLU A 84 -2.62 -22.43 13.76
CA GLU A 84 -2.34 -23.49 12.81
C GLU A 84 -1.96 -22.94 11.42
N THR A 85 -2.72 -21.96 10.96
CA THR A 85 -2.44 -21.29 9.68
C THR A 85 -1.15 -20.48 9.77
N GLU A 86 -0.90 -19.80 10.89
CA GLU A 86 0.37 -19.12 11.13
C GLU A 86 1.56 -20.08 11.04
N ALA A 87 1.45 -21.24 11.64
CA ALA A 87 2.50 -22.28 11.61
C ALA A 87 2.77 -22.76 10.17
N TYR A 88 1.79 -22.75 9.31
CA TYR A 88 1.97 -23.07 7.88
C TYR A 88 2.96 -22.12 7.21
N TYR A 89 2.90 -20.81 7.52
CA TYR A 89 3.78 -19.80 6.93
C TYR A 89 5.14 -19.71 7.61
N THR A 90 5.23 -20.06 8.88
CA THR A 90 6.45 -19.89 9.68
C THR A 90 7.18 -21.21 9.95
N GLY A 91 6.58 -22.32 9.61
CA GLY A 91 7.06 -23.65 10.03
C GLY A 91 6.99 -23.87 11.54
N GLY A 92 6.25 -23.04 12.29
CA GLY A 92 6.14 -23.08 13.73
C GLY A 92 7.40 -22.65 14.49
N THR A 93 8.36 -22.03 13.80
CA THR A 93 9.68 -21.71 14.38
C THR A 93 9.82 -20.29 14.91
N TYR A 94 8.93 -19.38 14.51
CA TYR A 94 8.95 -17.98 14.94
C TYR A 94 7.55 -17.34 14.85
N PRO A 95 7.30 -16.24 15.59
CA PRO A 95 6.06 -15.47 15.43
C PRO A 95 6.06 -14.75 14.08
N TRP A 96 5.02 -14.94 13.29
CA TRP A 96 4.94 -14.37 11.96
C TRP A 96 4.95 -12.84 11.97
N ASN A 97 4.18 -12.22 12.87
CA ASN A 97 4.12 -10.76 12.99
C ASN A 97 5.47 -10.13 13.33
N GLN A 98 6.33 -10.83 14.04
CA GLN A 98 7.67 -10.35 14.34
C GLN A 98 8.54 -10.26 13.09
N ALA A 99 8.42 -11.24 12.20
CA ALA A 99 9.10 -11.23 10.90
C ALA A 99 8.49 -10.20 9.95
N LEU A 100 7.15 -10.12 9.91
CA LEU A 100 6.42 -9.19 9.05
C LEU A 100 6.68 -7.72 9.42
N ALA A 101 6.91 -7.41 10.69
CA ALA A 101 7.20 -6.05 11.13
C ALA A 101 8.47 -5.47 10.51
N LYS A 102 9.39 -6.31 10.06
CA LYS A 102 10.65 -5.91 9.42
C LYS A 102 10.54 -5.85 7.90
N GLU A 103 9.45 -6.32 7.33
CA GLU A 103 9.30 -6.41 5.89
C GLU A 103 9.00 -5.05 5.29
N ARG A 104 9.66 -4.74 4.17
CA ARG A 104 9.47 -3.51 3.40
C ARG A 104 9.56 -3.83 1.92
N ARG A 105 8.49 -3.50 1.17
CA ARG A 105 8.40 -3.82 -0.25
C ARG A 105 7.75 -2.70 -1.04
N ARG A 106 8.19 -2.47 -2.26
CA ARG A 106 7.52 -1.56 -3.20
C ARG A 106 6.51 -2.29 -4.08
N ALA A 107 6.65 -3.58 -4.22
CA ALA A 107 5.74 -4.41 -5.00
C ALA A 107 5.43 -5.69 -4.23
N LEU A 108 4.17 -6.11 -4.32
CA LEU A 108 3.64 -7.30 -3.67
C LEU A 108 2.85 -8.10 -4.68
N LEU A 109 2.95 -9.42 -4.58
CA LEU A 109 2.13 -10.34 -5.35
C LEU A 109 1.55 -11.40 -4.41
N TYR A 110 0.23 -11.43 -4.33
CA TYR A 110 -0.49 -12.42 -3.56
C TYR A 110 -1.29 -13.33 -4.48
N CYS A 111 -1.24 -14.62 -4.22
CA CYS A 111 -1.98 -15.62 -4.98
C CYS A 111 -2.77 -16.50 -4.03
N SER A 112 -4.00 -16.81 -4.42
CA SER A 112 -4.85 -17.77 -3.71
C SER A 112 -5.81 -18.45 -4.67
N GLU A 113 -5.86 -19.76 -4.59
CA GLU A 113 -6.79 -20.56 -5.39
C GLU A 113 -8.24 -20.43 -4.90
N LEU A 114 -8.42 -20.09 -3.63
CA LEU A 114 -9.73 -19.98 -2.99
C LEU A 114 -10.33 -18.59 -3.04
N GLY A 115 -9.64 -17.65 -3.65
CA GLY A 115 -10.07 -16.26 -3.74
C GLY A 115 -9.22 -15.31 -2.90
N LEU A 116 -9.10 -14.11 -3.41
CA LEU A 116 -8.24 -13.07 -2.85
C LEU A 116 -8.93 -11.73 -3.02
N ALA A 117 -8.99 -10.95 -1.95
CA ALA A 117 -9.54 -9.61 -1.98
C ALA A 117 -8.56 -8.63 -1.32
N VAL A 118 -8.48 -7.43 -1.87
CA VAL A 118 -7.70 -6.34 -1.29
C VAL A 118 -8.55 -5.07 -1.20
N ARG A 119 -8.45 -4.39 -0.08
CA ARG A 119 -9.06 -3.09 0.13
C ARG A 119 -7.99 -1.99 0.06
N VAL A 120 -8.15 -1.10 -0.90
CA VAL A 120 -7.24 0.01 -1.14
C VAL A 120 -8.04 1.29 -1.28
N GLY A 121 -7.83 2.25 -0.39
CA GLY A 121 -8.54 3.53 -0.42
C GLY A 121 -10.05 3.38 -0.28
N GLY A 122 -10.51 2.44 0.53
CA GLY A 122 -11.94 2.18 0.74
C GLY A 122 -12.62 1.39 -0.36
N ARG A 123 -11.92 1.02 -1.42
CA ARG A 123 -12.44 0.17 -2.50
C ARG A 123 -11.89 -1.24 -2.42
N TRP A 124 -12.76 -2.23 -2.58
CA TRP A 124 -12.39 -3.63 -2.66
C TRP A 124 -12.12 -4.06 -4.09
N PHE A 125 -11.03 -4.80 -4.27
CA PHE A 125 -10.66 -5.47 -5.51
C PHE A 125 -10.59 -6.96 -5.26
N ARG A 126 -11.10 -7.76 -6.19
CA ARG A 126 -11.12 -9.22 -6.07
C ARG A 126 -10.41 -9.87 -7.24
N ALA A 127 -9.62 -10.90 -6.93
CA ALA A 127 -8.99 -11.77 -7.91
C ALA A 127 -9.39 -13.22 -7.60
N GLU A 128 -10.45 -13.70 -8.22
CA GLU A 128 -10.94 -15.06 -8.00
C GLU A 128 -10.06 -16.08 -8.73
N GLY A 129 -9.56 -17.06 -7.97
CA GLY A 129 -8.74 -18.14 -8.51
C GLY A 129 -7.41 -17.69 -9.13
N GLY A 130 -6.89 -16.54 -8.75
CA GLY A 130 -5.69 -15.98 -9.35
C GLY A 130 -4.80 -15.22 -8.40
N CYS A 131 -3.99 -14.36 -8.98
CA CYS A 131 -3.04 -13.53 -8.27
C CYS A 131 -3.44 -12.06 -8.35
N LEU A 132 -3.06 -11.30 -7.33
CA LEU A 132 -3.28 -9.87 -7.25
C LEU A 132 -1.97 -9.19 -6.92
N GLY A 133 -1.59 -8.20 -7.75
CA GLY A 133 -0.39 -7.40 -7.58
C GLY A 133 -0.69 -6.03 -7.02
N LEU A 134 0.16 -5.55 -6.14
CA LEU A 134 0.17 -4.19 -5.62
C LEU A 134 1.53 -3.58 -5.86
N ARG A 135 1.55 -2.35 -6.32
CA ARG A 135 2.80 -1.62 -6.53
C ARG A 135 2.67 -0.18 -6.09
N LEU A 136 3.64 0.27 -5.31
CA LEU A 136 3.74 1.66 -4.89
C LEU A 136 4.47 2.45 -5.96
N LEU A 137 3.73 3.31 -6.68
CA LEU A 137 4.26 4.10 -7.78
C LEU A 137 4.86 5.42 -7.33
N TYR A 138 4.30 6.01 -6.26
CA TYR A 138 4.72 7.31 -5.72
C TYR A 138 4.61 7.28 -4.19
N PRO A 139 5.56 7.80 -3.42
CA PRO A 139 6.72 8.58 -3.82
C PRO A 139 7.85 7.79 -4.43
#